data_0f2fc073c389d2d6f9561d01c78d4f47
#
_entry.id   0f2fc073c389d2d6f9561d01c78d4f47
#
_cell.length_a   1.000
_cell.length_b   1.000
_cell.length_c   1.000
_cell.angle_alpha   90.00
_cell.angle_beta   90.00
_cell.angle_gamma   90.00
#
_symmetry.space_group_name_H-M   'P 1'
#
loop_
_entity.id
_entity.type
_entity.pdbx_description
1 polymer ?
#
loop_
_entity_poly.entity_id
_entity_poly.type
_entity_poly.pdbx_seq_one_letter_code
_entity_poly.pdbx_strand_id
1 'polypeptide(L)'
;MTFTGSLDESWFYLVSVAIEARAGPIVPMMLEAIGAARRGDSNKVVECLRHFAERLDELGGLLERMYETCDPHVFYHRIRPYLAGGKNMADAGLPHGVMFDDGTGEQPYVQFSGGSNAQSSIIQFFDIILGVEHRPTGETRSGGSVTEGGSMQTPAHGFIMEMRKYMPGPHRRFLEHVERVANIREYVASRRNNRALVTSYDACLAMLRALRDKHIQIVSRYIIIKSRESRSHSRSLSPKQAASQRLNLANTLQRGNSKKLRGTGGTALIPFLKQARDETGEPAIDAWARRLLNNGPGGIGIADGVATLGKMNEHLTGEVEVVGLAGTWSVDDSEGGVSSFQTCLAQT
;
A
#
# COMPACT_ATOMS: atom_id res chain seq x y z
N MET A 1 -12.05 1.77 21.84
CA MET A 1 -12.40 3.22 21.93
C MET A 1 -12.19 3.82 20.54
N THR A 2 -13.12 4.61 20.05
CA THR A 2 -13.10 5.26 18.72
C THR A 2 -13.24 6.77 18.89
N PHE A 3 -12.88 7.57 17.90
CA PHE A 3 -13.00 9.03 17.93
C PHE A 3 -14.43 9.49 17.65
N THR A 4 -15.09 8.83 16.68
CA THR A 4 -16.43 9.26 16.23
C THR A 4 -17.56 8.49 16.91
N GLY A 5 -17.27 7.34 17.52
CA GLY A 5 -18.29 6.43 18.06
C GLY A 5 -19.11 5.71 16.98
N SER A 6 -18.79 5.87 15.67
CA SER A 6 -19.54 5.24 14.60
C SER A 6 -19.19 3.78 14.42
N LEU A 7 -20.16 3.00 13.91
CA LEU A 7 -19.95 1.61 13.55
C LEU A 7 -18.91 1.48 12.42
N ASP A 8 -18.92 2.42 11.47
CA ASP A 8 -17.93 2.49 10.37
C ASP A 8 -16.50 2.56 10.88
N GLU A 9 -16.24 3.41 11.89
CA GLU A 9 -14.91 3.52 12.49
C GLU A 9 -14.51 2.24 13.24
N SER A 10 -15.45 1.69 14.01
CA SER A 10 -15.22 0.42 14.71
C SER A 10 -14.89 -0.69 13.72
N TRP A 11 -15.63 -0.76 12.61
CA TRP A 11 -15.41 -1.76 11.55
C TRP A 11 -14.04 -1.59 10.89
N PHE A 12 -13.65 -0.35 10.56
CA PHE A 12 -12.33 -0.05 10.01
C PHE A 12 -11.19 -0.59 10.88
N TYR A 13 -11.27 -0.38 12.20
CA TYR A 13 -10.26 -0.92 13.13
C TYR A 13 -10.37 -2.43 13.29
N LEU A 14 -11.58 -2.99 13.39
CA LEU A 14 -11.77 -4.42 13.59
C LEU A 14 -11.29 -5.26 12.42
N VAL A 15 -11.44 -4.78 11.18
CA VAL A 15 -10.85 -5.45 10.00
C VAL A 15 -9.33 -5.50 10.12
N SER A 16 -8.68 -4.41 10.51
CA SER A 16 -7.23 -4.38 10.74
C SER A 16 -6.80 -5.33 11.87
N VAL A 17 -7.54 -5.35 12.99
CA VAL A 17 -7.28 -6.28 14.11
C VAL A 17 -7.45 -7.73 13.68
N ALA A 18 -8.48 -8.05 12.88
CA ALA A 18 -8.71 -9.39 12.37
C ALA A 18 -7.56 -9.86 11.45
N ILE A 19 -7.03 -8.97 10.61
CA ILE A 19 -5.86 -9.23 9.77
C ILE A 19 -4.63 -9.54 10.63
N GLU A 20 -4.32 -8.69 11.62
CA GLU A 20 -3.18 -8.90 12.53
C GLU A 20 -3.31 -10.22 13.29
N ALA A 21 -4.48 -10.50 13.86
CA ALA A 21 -4.75 -11.74 14.60
C ALA A 21 -4.63 -12.99 13.71
N ARG A 22 -5.17 -12.93 12.49
CA ARG A 22 -5.12 -14.05 11.55
C ARG A 22 -3.71 -14.28 11.01
N ALA A 23 -2.92 -13.23 10.89
CA ALA A 23 -1.54 -13.28 10.44
C ALA A 23 -0.53 -13.72 11.52
N GLY A 24 -0.87 -13.55 12.81
CA GLY A 24 0.02 -13.87 13.93
C GLY A 24 0.70 -15.25 13.87
N PRO A 25 -0.03 -16.36 13.58
CA PRO A 25 0.56 -17.70 13.46
C PRO A 25 1.60 -17.87 12.35
N ILE A 26 1.66 -16.94 11.37
CA ILE A 26 2.70 -16.95 10.32
C ILE A 26 4.08 -16.68 10.93
N VAL A 27 4.16 -15.86 11.98
CA VAL A 27 5.44 -15.46 12.57
C VAL A 27 6.25 -16.67 13.05
N PRO A 28 5.79 -17.51 13.99
CA PRO A 28 6.55 -18.68 14.42
C PRO A 28 6.79 -19.68 13.29
N MET A 29 5.83 -19.86 12.39
CA MET A 29 5.97 -20.76 11.24
C MET A 29 7.10 -20.34 10.31
N MET A 30 7.23 -19.06 10.00
CA MET A 30 8.30 -18.58 9.13
C MET A 30 9.67 -18.51 9.83
N LEU A 31 9.71 -18.34 11.14
CA LEU A 31 10.94 -18.53 11.92
C LEU A 31 11.42 -19.99 11.87
N GLU A 32 10.48 -20.95 11.91
CA GLU A 32 10.80 -22.38 11.69
C GLU A 32 11.33 -22.61 10.28
N ALA A 33 10.74 -21.98 9.25
CA ALA A 33 11.21 -22.04 7.87
C ALA A 33 12.66 -21.53 7.71
N ILE A 34 13.02 -20.43 8.37
CA ILE A 34 14.41 -19.92 8.42
C ILE A 34 15.35 -20.98 9.00
N GLY A 35 14.96 -21.63 10.10
CA GLY A 35 15.72 -22.71 10.72
C GLY A 35 15.83 -23.94 9.81
N ALA A 36 14.77 -24.32 9.13
CA ALA A 36 14.75 -25.42 8.16
C ALA A 36 15.65 -25.12 6.96
N ALA A 37 15.64 -23.90 6.43
CA ALA A 37 16.52 -23.47 5.36
C ALA A 37 18.01 -23.60 5.76
N ARG A 38 18.38 -23.25 7.00
CA ARG A 38 19.75 -23.44 7.52
C ARG A 38 20.16 -24.90 7.60
N ARG A 39 19.23 -25.81 7.89
CA ARG A 39 19.48 -27.26 7.92
C ARG A 39 19.42 -27.92 6.55
N GLY A 40 19.05 -27.17 5.50
CA GLY A 40 18.90 -27.73 4.14
C GLY A 40 17.58 -28.48 3.93
N ASP A 41 16.61 -28.39 4.84
CA ASP A 41 15.33 -29.09 4.77
C ASP A 41 14.36 -28.34 3.85
N SER A 42 14.46 -28.65 2.56
CA SER A 42 13.60 -28.02 1.53
C SER A 42 12.14 -28.41 1.66
N ASN A 43 11.83 -29.61 2.16
CA ASN A 43 10.45 -30.05 2.30
C ASN A 43 9.70 -29.20 3.34
N LYS A 44 10.33 -28.98 4.49
CA LYS A 44 9.76 -28.13 5.52
C LYS A 44 9.62 -26.65 5.07
N VAL A 45 10.60 -26.14 4.34
CA VAL A 45 10.49 -24.79 3.77
C VAL A 45 9.32 -24.69 2.78
N VAL A 46 9.13 -25.70 1.91
CA VAL A 46 7.98 -25.75 0.97
C VAL A 46 6.66 -25.79 1.72
N GLU A 47 6.55 -26.60 2.77
CA GLU A 47 5.36 -26.68 3.61
C GLU A 47 5.01 -25.31 4.20
N CYS A 48 5.96 -24.65 4.86
CA CYS A 48 5.77 -23.33 5.46
C CYS A 48 5.39 -22.26 4.41
N LEU A 49 6.03 -22.25 3.23
CA LEU A 49 5.72 -21.31 2.16
C LEU A 49 4.31 -21.53 1.59
N ARG A 50 3.85 -22.76 1.43
CA ARG A 50 2.48 -23.04 0.98
C ARG A 50 1.45 -22.52 1.98
N HIS A 51 1.61 -22.82 3.26
CA HIS A 51 0.73 -22.28 4.29
C HIS A 51 0.79 -20.76 4.38
N PHE A 52 1.95 -20.16 4.12
CA PHE A 52 2.07 -18.71 4.06
C PHE A 52 1.27 -18.12 2.90
N ALA A 53 1.37 -18.70 1.70
CA ALA A 53 0.61 -18.25 0.53
C ALA A 53 -0.90 -18.37 0.76
N GLU A 54 -1.39 -19.49 1.29
CA GLU A 54 -2.79 -19.71 1.68
C GLU A 54 -3.25 -18.65 2.69
N ARG A 55 -2.44 -18.37 3.69
CA ARG A 55 -2.76 -17.34 4.68
C ARG A 55 -2.85 -15.95 4.09
N LEU A 56 -1.94 -15.59 3.18
CA LEU A 56 -1.99 -14.30 2.49
C LEU A 56 -3.28 -14.11 1.67
N ASP A 57 -3.78 -15.18 1.04
CA ASP A 57 -5.07 -15.15 0.33
C ASP A 57 -6.23 -14.90 1.29
N GLU A 58 -6.26 -15.59 2.43
CA GLU A 58 -7.26 -15.35 3.48
C GLU A 58 -7.24 -13.91 4.01
N LEU A 59 -6.04 -13.32 4.19
CA LEU A 59 -5.90 -11.92 4.60
C LEU A 59 -6.48 -10.97 3.55
N GLY A 60 -6.34 -11.33 2.27
CA GLY A 60 -6.98 -10.61 1.17
C GLY A 60 -8.50 -10.60 1.28
N GLY A 61 -9.11 -11.74 1.62
CA GLY A 61 -10.54 -11.85 1.89
C GLY A 61 -10.99 -11.04 3.11
N LEU A 62 -10.19 -11.06 4.20
CA LEU A 62 -10.47 -10.24 5.38
C LEU A 62 -10.41 -8.73 5.07
N LEU A 63 -9.47 -8.31 4.24
CA LEU A 63 -9.34 -6.90 3.85
C LEU A 63 -10.57 -6.41 3.06
N GLU A 64 -11.13 -7.25 2.18
CA GLU A 64 -12.34 -6.93 1.41
C GLU A 64 -13.58 -6.74 2.28
N ARG A 65 -13.61 -7.29 3.50
CA ARG A 65 -14.69 -7.07 4.45
C ARG A 65 -14.87 -5.60 4.85
N MET A 66 -13.91 -4.73 4.52
CA MET A 66 -14.10 -3.27 4.63
C MET A 66 -15.39 -2.80 3.96
N TYR A 67 -15.76 -3.42 2.84
CA TYR A 67 -16.95 -3.03 2.06
C TYR A 67 -18.29 -3.39 2.73
N GLU A 68 -18.28 -4.26 3.75
CA GLU A 68 -19.51 -4.76 4.38
C GLU A 68 -20.20 -3.68 5.23
N THR A 69 -19.42 -2.87 5.96
CA THR A 69 -20.01 -1.97 6.97
C THR A 69 -19.40 -0.58 6.96
N CYS A 70 -18.16 -0.39 6.53
CA CYS A 70 -17.53 0.93 6.52
C CYS A 70 -17.92 1.70 5.24
N ASP A 71 -18.76 2.72 5.39
CA ASP A 71 -19.16 3.58 4.25
C ASP A 71 -18.00 4.50 3.82
N PRO A 72 -17.68 4.57 2.50
CA PRO A 72 -16.60 5.40 2.00
C PRO A 72 -16.76 6.90 2.27
N HIS A 73 -17.98 7.44 2.29
CA HIS A 73 -18.22 8.84 2.60
C HIS A 73 -17.98 9.14 4.07
N VAL A 74 -18.49 8.26 4.98
CA VAL A 74 -18.25 8.37 6.42
C VAL A 74 -16.75 8.25 6.71
N PHE A 75 -16.09 7.27 6.10
CA PHE A 75 -14.64 7.11 6.25
C PHE A 75 -13.88 8.38 5.83
N TYR A 76 -14.14 8.89 4.63
CA TYR A 76 -13.39 10.00 4.07
C TYR A 76 -13.61 11.31 4.85
N HIS A 77 -14.85 11.63 5.22
CA HIS A 77 -15.21 12.92 5.82
C HIS A 77 -15.19 12.92 7.35
N ARG A 78 -15.38 11.78 8.01
CA ARG A 78 -15.52 11.72 9.46
C ARG A 78 -14.41 10.93 10.17
N ILE A 79 -13.88 9.87 9.58
CA ILE A 79 -12.87 9.01 10.23
C ILE A 79 -11.46 9.46 9.82
N ARG A 80 -11.21 9.58 8.52
CA ARG A 80 -9.90 9.92 7.97
C ARG A 80 -9.24 11.17 8.56
N PRO A 81 -9.95 12.27 8.91
CA PRO A 81 -9.36 13.43 9.58
C PRO A 81 -8.63 13.10 10.88
N TYR A 82 -9.13 12.15 11.66
CA TYR A 82 -8.51 11.72 12.92
C TYR A 82 -7.27 10.84 12.73
N LEU A 83 -7.06 10.32 11.54
CA LEU A 83 -5.86 9.55 11.20
C LEU A 83 -4.69 10.44 10.78
N ALA A 84 -4.91 11.74 10.57
CA ALA A 84 -3.88 12.68 10.18
C ALA A 84 -2.93 12.98 11.35
N GLY A 85 -1.62 13.08 11.03
CA GLY A 85 -0.62 13.56 11.98
C GLY A 85 -0.30 15.05 11.79
N GLY A 86 0.58 15.60 12.63
CA GLY A 86 1.05 16.99 12.52
C GLY A 86 2.08 17.22 11.40
N LYS A 87 2.62 16.17 10.80
CA LYS A 87 3.61 16.27 9.73
C LYS A 87 2.96 16.72 8.41
N ASN A 88 3.58 17.70 7.74
CA ASN A 88 3.08 18.26 6.47
C ASN A 88 1.70 18.95 6.58
N MET A 89 1.37 19.51 7.72
CA MET A 89 0.11 20.19 7.99
C MET A 89 0.22 21.73 8.03
N ALA A 90 1.21 22.30 7.37
CA ALA A 90 1.40 23.76 7.29
C ALA A 90 0.16 24.49 6.74
N ASP A 91 -0.47 23.91 5.69
CA ASP A 91 -1.70 24.46 5.09
C ASP A 91 -2.92 24.41 6.02
N ALA A 92 -2.85 23.60 7.08
CA ALA A 92 -3.86 23.50 8.15
C ALA A 92 -3.55 24.39 9.37
N GLY A 93 -2.53 25.24 9.28
CA GLY A 93 -2.12 26.13 10.37
C GLY A 93 -1.10 25.52 11.34
N LEU A 94 -0.50 24.38 10.99
CA LEU A 94 0.53 23.69 11.78
C LEU A 94 1.88 23.61 11.01
N PRO A 95 2.53 24.76 10.68
CA PRO A 95 3.74 24.77 9.89
C PRO A 95 4.92 24.07 10.56
N HIS A 96 4.95 24.08 11.88
CA HIS A 96 6.01 23.47 12.70
C HIS A 96 5.55 22.16 13.36
N GLY A 97 4.30 21.72 13.16
CA GLY A 97 3.68 20.60 13.85
C GLY A 97 2.99 21.02 15.13
N VAL A 98 3.10 20.22 16.19
CA VAL A 98 2.46 20.45 17.50
C VAL A 98 3.52 20.46 18.61
N MET A 99 3.24 21.22 19.65
CA MET A 99 4.03 21.22 20.88
C MET A 99 3.21 20.55 21.99
N PHE A 100 3.82 19.61 22.68
CA PHE A 100 3.21 18.96 23.85
C PHE A 100 3.75 19.63 25.12
N ASP A 101 2.87 20.38 25.80
CA ASP A 101 3.21 20.99 27.07
C ASP A 101 3.10 19.93 28.20
N ASP A 102 4.20 19.59 28.81
CA ASP A 102 4.29 18.69 29.96
C ASP A 102 4.46 19.44 31.29
N GLY A 103 4.38 20.78 31.27
CA GLY A 103 4.52 21.64 32.42
C GLY A 103 5.98 21.88 32.87
N THR A 104 6.99 21.41 32.14
CA THR A 104 8.41 21.52 32.51
C THR A 104 9.14 22.68 31.85
N GLY A 105 8.45 23.53 31.08
CA GLY A 105 9.02 24.68 30.35
C GLY A 105 8.78 24.62 28.83
N GLU A 106 9.58 25.36 28.06
CA GLU A 106 9.48 25.37 26.62
C GLU A 106 9.81 24.00 26.03
N GLN A 107 8.87 23.43 25.26
CA GLN A 107 9.00 22.16 24.55
C GLN A 107 9.21 22.39 23.06
N PRO A 108 9.96 21.53 22.37
CA PRO A 108 10.14 21.63 20.93
C PRO A 108 8.86 21.28 20.19
N TYR A 109 8.64 21.93 19.05
CA TYR A 109 7.64 21.49 18.09
C TYR A 109 8.02 20.14 17.49
N VAL A 110 7.06 19.24 17.40
CA VAL A 110 7.22 17.91 16.81
C VAL A 110 6.25 17.68 15.68
N GLN A 111 6.70 16.95 14.66
CA GLN A 111 5.91 16.58 13.49
C GLN A 111 5.81 15.07 13.41
N PHE A 112 4.69 14.52 13.91
CA PHE A 112 4.43 13.10 13.80
C PHE A 112 3.63 12.77 12.53
N SER A 113 3.99 11.67 11.86
CA SER A 113 3.17 11.08 10.81
C SER A 113 1.86 10.57 11.38
N GLY A 114 0.81 10.62 10.58
CA GLY A 114 -0.49 10.05 10.95
C GLY A 114 -0.51 8.53 10.86
N GLY A 115 -1.64 7.93 11.25
CA GLY A 115 -1.86 6.50 11.20
C GLY A 115 -1.73 5.94 9.79
N SER A 116 -1.01 4.83 9.63
CA SER A 116 -0.77 4.17 8.34
C SER A 116 -0.59 2.68 8.52
N ASN A 117 -1.11 1.87 7.60
CA ASN A 117 -0.86 0.43 7.59
C ASN A 117 0.63 0.07 7.38
N ALA A 118 1.46 1.01 6.92
CA ALA A 118 2.92 0.85 6.89
C ALA A 118 3.54 0.76 8.29
N GLN A 119 2.78 1.08 9.35
CA GLN A 119 3.16 0.90 10.76
C GLN A 119 2.86 -0.53 11.26
N SER A 120 2.17 -1.37 10.47
CA SER A 120 1.92 -2.77 10.81
C SER A 120 3.23 -3.57 10.82
N SER A 121 3.51 -4.22 11.95
CA SER A 121 4.68 -5.07 12.10
C SER A 121 4.58 -6.34 11.24
N ILE A 122 3.38 -6.88 11.08
CA ILE A 122 3.12 -8.10 10.31
C ILE A 122 3.41 -7.87 8.82
N ILE A 123 2.97 -6.76 8.25
CA ILE A 123 3.21 -6.45 6.83
C ILE A 123 4.71 -6.30 6.55
N GLN A 124 5.43 -5.62 7.42
CA GLN A 124 6.89 -5.51 7.28
C GLN A 124 7.61 -6.84 7.52
N PHE A 125 7.10 -7.69 8.41
CA PHE A 125 7.61 -9.05 8.58
C PHE A 125 7.50 -9.86 7.30
N PHE A 126 6.37 -9.78 6.57
CA PHE A 126 6.20 -10.45 5.29
C PHE A 126 7.23 -10.02 4.27
N ASP A 127 7.48 -8.71 4.17
CA ASP A 127 8.50 -8.16 3.28
C ASP A 127 9.89 -8.69 3.60
N ILE A 128 10.27 -8.69 4.86
CA ILE A 128 11.58 -9.19 5.31
C ILE A 128 11.75 -10.67 4.97
N ILE A 129 10.75 -11.50 5.29
CA ILE A 129 10.82 -12.95 5.05
C ILE A 129 10.94 -13.29 3.56
N LEU A 130 10.24 -12.55 2.72
CA LEU A 130 10.27 -12.75 1.27
C LEU A 130 11.40 -11.97 0.58
N GLY A 131 12.21 -11.21 1.33
CA GLY A 131 13.30 -10.42 0.77
C GLY A 131 12.81 -9.31 -0.18
N VAL A 132 11.62 -8.74 0.10
CA VAL A 132 11.11 -7.58 -0.61
C VAL A 132 11.81 -6.32 -0.09
N GLU A 133 12.39 -5.57 -0.99
CA GLU A 133 13.11 -4.34 -0.69
C GLU A 133 12.32 -3.13 -1.19
N HIS A 134 12.14 -2.12 -0.33
CA HIS A 134 11.43 -0.90 -0.66
C HIS A 134 12.39 0.28 -0.78
N ARG A 135 12.24 1.03 -1.88
CA ARG A 135 13.02 2.22 -2.19
C ARG A 135 12.25 3.50 -1.86
N PRO A 136 12.92 4.64 -1.72
CA PRO A 136 12.25 5.93 -1.66
C PRO A 136 11.28 6.12 -2.82
N THR A 137 10.12 6.75 -2.56
CA THR A 137 9.07 6.91 -3.57
C THR A 137 9.56 7.73 -4.76
N GLY A 138 9.49 7.14 -5.95
CA GLY A 138 9.94 7.73 -7.21
C GLY A 138 11.30 7.24 -7.68
N GLU A 139 12.03 6.48 -6.87
CA GLU A 139 13.27 5.84 -7.30
C GLU A 139 12.97 4.50 -7.97
N THR A 140 13.52 4.30 -9.17
CA THR A 140 13.44 3.05 -9.90
C THR A 140 14.78 2.31 -9.79
N ARG A 141 14.76 1.01 -10.04
CA ARG A 141 15.98 0.18 -10.15
C ARG A 141 16.71 0.49 -11.47
N SER A 142 17.12 1.74 -11.66
CA SER A 142 17.95 2.14 -12.80
C SER A 142 19.35 1.59 -12.59
N GLY A 143 19.84 0.87 -13.59
CA GLY A 143 21.20 0.33 -13.61
C GLY A 143 22.21 1.40 -13.20
N GLY A 144 23.20 0.97 -12.44
CA GLY A 144 24.17 1.81 -11.79
C GLY A 144 24.74 2.91 -12.70
N SER A 145 24.38 4.13 -12.40
CA SER A 145 25.23 5.26 -12.69
C SER A 145 26.23 5.34 -11.55
N VAL A 146 27.40 4.80 -11.78
CA VAL A 146 28.59 5.08 -10.98
C VAL A 146 28.93 6.54 -11.27
N THR A 147 28.46 7.46 -10.46
CA THR A 147 29.06 8.78 -10.35
C THR A 147 30.27 8.63 -9.45
N GLU A 148 31.44 8.57 -10.07
CA GLU A 148 32.71 8.73 -9.37
C GLU A 148 32.70 10.05 -8.61
N GLY A 149 32.96 9.98 -7.30
CA GLY A 149 33.24 11.15 -6.47
C GLY A 149 32.04 11.72 -5.73
N GLY A 150 31.59 11.05 -4.69
CA GLY A 150 30.61 11.60 -3.74
C GLY A 150 30.52 10.72 -2.50
N SER A 151 30.79 11.31 -1.34
CA SER A 151 30.53 10.86 0.01
C SER A 151 29.49 9.74 0.06
N MET A 152 29.80 8.67 0.79
CA MET A 152 28.90 7.59 1.17
C MET A 152 27.68 8.18 1.90
N GLN A 153 26.70 8.68 1.13
CA GLN A 153 25.41 9.03 1.68
C GLN A 153 24.72 7.71 2.03
N THR A 154 24.47 7.50 3.31
CA THR A 154 23.56 6.47 3.79
C THR A 154 22.29 6.52 2.95
N PRO A 155 21.82 5.38 2.38
CA PRO A 155 20.61 5.36 1.57
C PRO A 155 19.50 6.05 2.35
N ALA A 156 18.84 7.03 1.76
CA ALA A 156 17.71 7.70 2.36
C ALA A 156 16.67 6.61 2.71
N HIS A 157 16.45 6.36 4.00
CA HIS A 157 15.55 5.31 4.45
C HIS A 157 14.16 5.57 3.88
N GLY A 158 13.62 4.61 3.12
CA GLY A 158 12.30 4.70 2.55
C GLY A 158 11.21 4.89 3.63
N PHE A 159 10.05 5.39 3.22
CA PHE A 159 8.91 5.65 4.12
C PHE A 159 8.56 4.45 5.03
N ILE A 160 8.65 3.22 4.53
CA ILE A 160 8.36 2.00 5.30
C ILE A 160 9.32 1.86 6.49
N MET A 161 10.61 2.15 6.30
CA MET A 161 11.60 2.12 7.37
C MET A 161 11.37 3.25 8.39
N GLU A 162 10.96 4.44 7.94
CA GLU A 162 10.57 5.53 8.84
C GLU A 162 9.40 5.12 9.75
N MET A 163 8.44 4.37 9.20
CA MET A 163 7.26 3.91 9.95
C MET A 163 7.59 2.94 11.09
N ARG A 164 8.75 2.29 11.09
CA ARG A 164 9.21 1.46 12.22
C ARG A 164 9.38 2.28 13.52
N LYS A 165 9.60 3.59 13.42
CA LYS A 165 9.71 4.47 14.60
C LYS A 165 8.39 4.60 15.37
N TYR A 166 7.26 4.30 14.72
CA TYR A 166 5.91 4.37 15.28
C TYR A 166 5.40 3.02 15.79
N MET A 167 6.18 1.95 15.63
CA MET A 167 5.85 0.63 16.16
C MET A 167 6.19 0.53 17.66
N PRO A 168 5.52 -0.38 18.41
CA PRO A 168 5.98 -0.76 19.72
C PRO A 168 7.46 -1.16 19.70
N GLY A 169 8.24 -0.70 20.69
CA GLY A 169 9.69 -0.94 20.73
C GLY A 169 10.10 -2.43 20.58
N PRO A 170 9.42 -3.39 21.26
CA PRO A 170 9.68 -4.82 21.06
C PRO A 170 9.47 -5.28 19.62
N HIS A 171 8.40 -4.81 18.93
CA HIS A 171 8.13 -5.17 17.54
C HIS A 171 9.23 -4.67 16.61
N ARG A 172 9.66 -3.42 16.77
CA ARG A 172 10.76 -2.86 15.97
C ARG A 172 12.03 -3.68 16.14
N ARG A 173 12.44 -3.97 17.38
CA ARG A 173 13.64 -4.80 17.66
C ARG A 173 13.51 -6.21 17.09
N PHE A 174 12.33 -6.80 17.15
CA PHE A 174 12.05 -8.10 16.56
C PHE A 174 12.27 -8.07 15.03
N LEU A 175 11.71 -7.10 14.33
CA LEU A 175 11.91 -6.96 12.87
C LEU A 175 13.39 -6.77 12.51
N GLU A 176 14.13 -5.95 13.26
CA GLU A 176 15.57 -5.75 13.09
C GLU A 176 16.38 -7.05 13.29
N HIS A 177 15.93 -7.94 14.20
CA HIS A 177 16.56 -9.25 14.38
C HIS A 177 16.23 -10.22 13.24
N VAL A 178 14.96 -10.26 12.82
CA VAL A 178 14.53 -11.13 11.70
C VAL A 178 15.25 -10.74 10.42
N GLU A 179 15.42 -9.46 10.15
CA GLU A 179 16.13 -8.94 8.97
C GLU A 179 17.59 -9.46 8.85
N ARG A 180 18.27 -9.64 10.00
CA ARG A 180 19.62 -10.19 10.04
C ARG A 180 19.69 -11.69 9.84
N VAL A 181 18.59 -12.42 10.04
CA VAL A 181 18.57 -13.89 9.99
C VAL A 181 17.72 -14.45 8.87
N ALA A 182 16.90 -13.63 8.21
CA ALA A 182 16.11 -14.02 7.07
C ALA A 182 17.02 -14.52 5.94
N ASN A 183 16.68 -15.68 5.39
CA ASN A 183 17.51 -16.38 4.41
C ASN A 183 16.67 -17.14 3.36
N ILE A 184 15.36 -16.95 3.37
CA ILE A 184 14.44 -17.72 2.53
C ILE A 184 14.70 -17.43 1.04
N ARG A 185 14.83 -16.15 0.67
CA ARG A 185 15.09 -15.74 -0.72
C ARG A 185 16.38 -16.34 -1.26
N GLU A 186 17.48 -16.23 -0.51
CA GLU A 186 18.78 -16.77 -0.89
C GLU A 186 18.77 -18.30 -0.96
N TYR A 187 18.09 -18.94 0.00
CA TYR A 187 17.91 -20.37 0.04
C TYR A 187 17.20 -20.90 -1.22
N VAL A 188 16.09 -20.26 -1.62
CA VAL A 188 15.35 -20.62 -2.83
C VAL A 188 16.17 -20.31 -4.08
N ALA A 189 16.82 -19.15 -4.14
CA ALA A 189 17.67 -18.73 -5.26
C ALA A 189 18.83 -19.70 -5.51
N SER A 190 19.39 -20.31 -4.46
CA SER A 190 20.46 -21.30 -4.57
C SER A 190 19.97 -22.70 -5.01
N ARG A 191 18.66 -22.95 -5.01
CA ARG A 191 18.04 -24.26 -5.31
C ARG A 191 16.99 -24.17 -6.42
N ARG A 192 17.28 -23.43 -7.47
CA ARG A 192 16.35 -23.17 -8.61
C ARG A 192 15.84 -24.45 -9.29
N ASN A 193 16.58 -25.56 -9.19
CA ASN A 193 16.17 -26.85 -9.73
C ASN A 193 15.02 -27.51 -8.90
N ASN A 194 14.79 -27.08 -7.67
CA ASN A 194 13.66 -27.55 -6.87
C ASN A 194 12.40 -26.76 -7.23
N ARG A 195 11.63 -27.29 -8.18
CA ARG A 195 10.41 -26.62 -8.68
C ARG A 195 9.38 -26.36 -7.59
N ALA A 196 9.19 -27.30 -6.66
CA ALA A 196 8.23 -27.13 -5.56
C ALA A 196 8.61 -25.94 -4.68
N LEU A 197 9.89 -25.79 -4.37
CA LEU A 197 10.42 -24.69 -3.57
C LEU A 197 10.25 -23.33 -4.27
N VAL A 198 10.63 -23.26 -5.55
CA VAL A 198 10.51 -22.04 -6.36
C VAL A 198 9.04 -21.64 -6.51
N THR A 199 8.16 -22.59 -6.87
CA THR A 199 6.73 -22.30 -7.06
C THR A 199 6.07 -21.83 -5.76
N SER A 200 6.39 -22.45 -4.62
CA SER A 200 5.81 -22.06 -3.33
C SER A 200 6.26 -20.66 -2.89
N TYR A 201 7.51 -20.30 -3.16
CA TYR A 201 8.04 -18.96 -2.88
C TYR A 201 7.41 -17.90 -3.78
N ASP A 202 7.38 -18.13 -5.09
CA ASP A 202 6.79 -17.19 -6.04
C ASP A 202 5.26 -17.04 -5.82
N ALA A 203 4.58 -18.09 -5.34
CA ALA A 203 3.18 -18.02 -4.91
C ALA A 203 2.99 -17.07 -3.72
N CYS A 204 3.89 -17.06 -2.73
CA CYS A 204 3.83 -16.11 -1.62
C CYS A 204 3.95 -14.66 -2.12
N LEU A 205 4.86 -14.40 -3.05
CA LEU A 205 5.02 -13.06 -3.66
C LEU A 205 3.77 -12.65 -4.44
N ALA A 206 3.17 -13.58 -5.20
CA ALA A 206 1.94 -13.34 -5.93
C ALA A 206 0.77 -12.99 -5.00
N MET A 207 0.60 -13.73 -3.89
CA MET A 207 -0.46 -13.48 -2.91
C MET A 207 -0.23 -12.17 -2.14
N LEU A 208 1.01 -11.86 -1.75
CA LEU A 208 1.32 -10.59 -1.11
C LEU A 208 1.07 -9.39 -2.05
N ARG A 209 1.39 -9.56 -3.34
CA ARG A 209 1.07 -8.55 -4.36
C ARG A 209 -0.44 -8.39 -4.53
N ALA A 210 -1.19 -9.50 -4.59
CA ALA A 210 -2.66 -9.48 -4.68
C ALA A 210 -3.30 -8.77 -3.48
N LEU A 211 -2.79 -9.00 -2.27
CA LEU A 211 -3.20 -8.27 -1.06
C LEU A 211 -3.00 -6.76 -1.22
N ARG A 212 -1.86 -6.34 -1.78
CA ARG A 212 -1.56 -4.93 -2.07
C ARG A 212 -2.45 -4.35 -3.16
N ASP A 213 -2.78 -5.13 -4.19
CA ASP A 213 -3.73 -4.71 -5.23
C ASP A 213 -5.14 -4.47 -4.65
N LYS A 214 -5.64 -5.37 -3.79
CA LYS A 214 -6.89 -5.18 -3.05
C LYS A 214 -6.86 -3.91 -2.19
N HIS A 215 -5.76 -3.65 -1.51
CA HIS A 215 -5.57 -2.41 -0.74
C HIS A 215 -5.62 -1.16 -1.63
N ILE A 216 -4.99 -1.17 -2.81
CA ILE A 216 -5.06 -0.06 -3.77
C ILE A 216 -6.50 0.18 -4.25
N GLN A 217 -7.28 -0.88 -4.49
CA GLN A 217 -8.70 -0.76 -4.86
C GLN A 217 -9.52 -0.10 -3.75
N ILE A 218 -9.31 -0.50 -2.50
CA ILE A 218 -9.96 0.13 -1.34
C ILE A 218 -9.57 1.61 -1.26
N VAL A 219 -8.29 1.94 -1.35
CA VAL A 219 -7.81 3.32 -1.33
C VAL A 219 -8.42 4.14 -2.46
N SER A 220 -8.55 3.58 -3.66
CA SER A 220 -9.20 4.24 -4.79
C SER A 220 -10.64 4.57 -4.48
N ARG A 221 -11.41 3.61 -3.97
CA ARG A 221 -12.84 3.80 -3.64
C ARG A 221 -13.06 4.76 -2.46
N TYR A 222 -12.28 4.59 -1.38
CA TYR A 222 -12.48 5.31 -0.12
C TYR A 222 -11.85 6.70 -0.10
N ILE A 223 -10.84 6.94 -0.93
CA ILE A 223 -10.07 8.19 -0.88
C ILE A 223 -10.11 8.92 -2.22
N ILE A 224 -9.77 8.28 -3.35
CA ILE A 224 -9.62 8.97 -4.63
C ILE A 224 -10.97 9.46 -5.15
N ILE A 225 -11.95 8.56 -5.24
CA ILE A 225 -13.29 8.89 -5.72
C ILE A 225 -13.91 9.95 -4.82
N LYS A 226 -13.88 9.76 -3.50
CA LYS A 226 -14.44 10.72 -2.54
C LYS A 226 -13.75 12.09 -2.55
N SER A 227 -12.45 12.11 -2.81
CA SER A 227 -11.70 13.36 -3.02
C SER A 227 -12.18 14.13 -4.24
N ARG A 228 -12.52 13.45 -5.33
CA ARG A 228 -13.04 14.08 -6.56
C ARG A 228 -14.46 14.60 -6.37
N GLU A 229 -15.35 13.81 -5.78
CA GLU A 229 -16.70 14.22 -5.42
C GLU A 229 -16.70 15.49 -4.53
N SER A 230 -15.85 15.52 -3.50
CA SER A 230 -15.70 16.69 -2.63
C SER A 230 -15.26 17.96 -3.38
N ARG A 231 -14.41 17.81 -4.41
CA ARG A 231 -13.97 18.95 -5.24
C ARG A 231 -15.06 19.46 -6.17
N SER A 232 -15.87 18.56 -6.76
CA SER A 232 -16.98 18.96 -7.62
C SER A 232 -18.02 19.75 -6.86
N HIS A 233 -18.41 19.29 -5.68
CA HIS A 233 -19.34 20.01 -4.79
C HIS A 233 -18.80 21.37 -4.35
N SER A 234 -17.50 21.50 -4.06
CA SER A 234 -16.90 22.77 -3.66
C SER A 234 -16.89 23.82 -4.77
N ARG A 235 -16.91 23.42 -6.05
CA ARG A 235 -16.98 24.35 -7.19
C ARG A 235 -18.35 24.97 -7.37
N SER A 236 -19.42 24.29 -6.93
CA SER A 236 -20.82 24.76 -7.02
C SER A 236 -21.27 25.59 -5.83
N LEU A 237 -20.45 25.76 -4.80
CA LEU A 237 -20.79 26.48 -3.59
C LEU A 237 -20.47 28.00 -3.68
N SER A 238 -21.26 28.82 -3.00
CA SER A 238 -20.95 30.24 -2.83
C SER A 238 -19.62 30.45 -2.09
N PRO A 239 -18.90 31.58 -2.30
CA PRO A 239 -17.60 31.84 -1.66
C PRO A 239 -17.62 31.70 -0.12
N LYS A 240 -18.73 32.04 0.55
CA LYS A 240 -18.90 31.91 2.00
C LYS A 240 -19.01 30.44 2.43
N GLN A 241 -19.77 29.60 1.71
CA GLN A 241 -19.91 28.18 1.97
C GLN A 241 -18.62 27.43 1.66
N ALA A 242 -17.92 27.81 0.59
CA ALA A 242 -16.59 27.27 0.27
C ALA A 242 -15.55 27.60 1.34
N ALA A 243 -15.64 28.74 2.03
CA ALA A 243 -14.74 29.11 3.12
C ALA A 243 -14.93 28.25 4.37
N SER A 244 -16.19 27.89 4.73
CA SER A 244 -16.45 27.00 5.89
C SER A 244 -16.02 25.56 5.63
N GLN A 245 -16.15 25.06 4.40
CA GLN A 245 -15.63 23.73 4.02
C GLN A 245 -14.08 23.68 3.96
N ARG A 246 -13.44 24.85 3.85
CA ARG A 246 -11.97 24.94 3.84
C ARG A 246 -11.29 24.52 5.14
N LEU A 247 -12.03 24.52 6.24
CA LEU A 247 -11.56 24.10 7.57
C LEU A 247 -11.65 22.58 7.81
N ASN A 248 -12.19 21.81 6.84
CA ASN A 248 -12.24 20.36 6.98
C ASN A 248 -10.85 19.75 6.75
N LEU A 249 -10.33 19.07 7.76
CA LEU A 249 -9.03 18.38 7.73
C LEU A 249 -8.89 17.39 6.55
N ALA A 250 -9.98 16.76 6.11
CA ALA A 250 -9.96 15.91 4.92
C ALA A 250 -9.60 16.70 3.65
N ASN A 251 -9.97 17.98 3.58
CA ASN A 251 -9.65 18.88 2.47
C ASN A 251 -8.28 19.54 2.61
N THR A 252 -7.80 19.77 3.83
CA THR A 252 -6.45 20.35 4.08
C THR A 252 -5.34 19.39 3.72
N LEU A 253 -5.51 18.09 3.88
CA LEU A 253 -4.57 17.09 3.40
C LEU A 253 -4.37 17.11 1.86
N GLN A 254 -5.19 17.88 1.13
CA GLN A 254 -5.14 18.02 -0.33
C GLN A 254 -4.54 19.35 -0.81
N ARG A 255 -4.30 20.31 0.09
CA ARG A 255 -4.09 21.71 -0.28
C ARG A 255 -2.65 22.15 -0.50
N GLY A 256 -1.65 21.30 -0.24
CA GLY A 256 -0.31 21.65 -0.62
C GLY A 256 -0.24 22.01 -2.12
N ASN A 257 0.60 22.97 -2.49
CA ASN A 257 0.79 23.51 -3.86
C ASN A 257 1.08 22.43 -4.92
N SER A 258 1.15 21.16 -4.52
CA SER A 258 1.21 20.00 -5.38
C SER A 258 -0.22 19.44 -5.58
N LYS A 259 -0.66 19.34 -6.81
CA LYS A 259 -1.90 18.67 -7.26
C LYS A 259 -1.98 17.18 -6.85
N LYS A 260 -1.07 16.67 -6.03
CA LYS A 260 -0.93 15.26 -5.67
C LYS A 260 -1.61 14.96 -4.33
N LEU A 261 -2.50 13.96 -4.32
CA LEU A 261 -3.17 13.48 -3.12
C LEU A 261 -2.16 12.83 -2.18
N ARG A 262 -2.15 13.27 -0.90
CA ARG A 262 -1.25 12.73 0.12
C ARG A 262 -1.96 11.71 1.01
N GLY A 263 -1.24 10.67 1.42
CA GLY A 263 -1.64 9.75 2.47
C GLY A 263 -1.59 10.42 3.85
N THR A 264 -2.21 9.81 4.85
CA THR A 264 -2.17 10.26 6.25
C THR A 264 -0.74 10.29 6.82
N GLY A 265 0.14 9.41 6.34
CA GLY A 265 1.58 9.41 6.65
C GLY A 265 2.42 10.44 5.89
N GLY A 266 1.82 11.24 4.99
CA GLY A 266 2.49 12.34 4.27
C GLY A 266 3.12 12.00 2.92
N THR A 267 3.02 10.75 2.45
CA THR A 267 3.53 10.30 1.14
C THR A 267 2.59 10.66 -0.01
N ALA A 268 3.13 10.70 -1.25
CA ALA A 268 2.31 10.69 -2.46
C ALA A 268 1.58 9.34 -2.55
N LEU A 269 0.29 9.32 -2.20
CA LEU A 269 -0.47 8.10 -1.85
C LEU A 269 -0.40 7.02 -2.95
N ILE A 270 -0.85 7.31 -4.15
CA ILE A 270 -0.93 6.32 -5.23
C ILE A 270 0.44 5.92 -5.78
N PRO A 271 1.38 6.84 -6.06
CA PRO A 271 2.74 6.46 -6.47
C PRO A 271 3.42 5.53 -5.47
N PHE A 272 3.32 5.83 -4.17
CA PHE A 272 3.88 4.99 -3.12
C PHE A 272 3.27 3.58 -3.10
N LEU A 273 1.94 3.48 -3.13
CA LEU A 273 1.25 2.17 -3.08
C LEU A 273 1.55 1.32 -4.31
N LYS A 274 1.56 1.92 -5.50
CA LYS A 274 1.90 1.22 -6.74
C LYS A 274 3.35 0.73 -6.71
N GLN A 275 4.28 1.59 -6.28
CA GLN A 275 5.69 1.22 -6.17
C GLN A 275 5.88 0.06 -5.18
N ALA A 276 5.31 0.12 -3.98
CA ALA A 276 5.41 -0.94 -2.99
C ALA A 276 4.81 -2.28 -3.49
N ARG A 277 3.72 -2.21 -4.27
CA ARG A 277 3.14 -3.37 -4.95
C ARG A 277 4.10 -3.95 -6.00
N ASP A 278 4.68 -3.12 -6.84
CA ASP A 278 5.55 -3.57 -7.93
C ASP A 278 6.87 -4.13 -7.40
N GLU A 279 7.45 -3.51 -6.38
CA GLU A 279 8.64 -4.01 -5.67
C GLU A 279 8.42 -5.41 -5.08
N THR A 280 7.17 -5.77 -4.72
CA THR A 280 6.84 -7.12 -4.22
C THR A 280 7.16 -8.22 -5.23
N GLY A 281 7.06 -7.95 -6.53
CA GLY A 281 7.35 -8.94 -7.57
C GLY A 281 8.84 -9.10 -7.91
N GLU A 282 9.70 -8.16 -7.49
CA GLU A 282 11.12 -8.16 -7.87
C GLU A 282 11.92 -9.37 -7.37
N PRO A 283 11.67 -9.93 -6.15
CA PRO A 283 12.39 -11.10 -5.66
C PRO A 283 12.04 -12.41 -6.37
N ALA A 284 11.01 -12.48 -7.20
CA ALA A 284 10.55 -13.71 -7.85
C ALA A 284 11.69 -14.43 -8.56
N ILE A 285 11.76 -15.75 -8.38
CA ILE A 285 12.87 -16.59 -8.86
C ILE A 285 12.61 -17.09 -10.26
N ASP A 286 11.39 -17.57 -10.56
CA ASP A 286 11.03 -18.00 -11.92
C ASP A 286 10.91 -16.80 -12.85
N ALA A 287 11.48 -16.92 -14.05
CA ALA A 287 11.53 -15.82 -15.02
C ALA A 287 10.14 -15.44 -15.56
N TRP A 288 9.23 -16.42 -15.69
CA TRP A 288 7.85 -16.17 -16.11
C TRP A 288 7.05 -15.52 -14.97
N ALA A 289 7.14 -16.07 -13.75
CA ALA A 289 6.52 -15.47 -12.56
C ALA A 289 6.99 -14.02 -12.36
N ARG A 290 8.27 -13.75 -12.51
CA ARG A 290 8.82 -12.38 -12.42
C ARG A 290 8.23 -11.46 -13.47
N ARG A 291 8.09 -11.90 -14.73
CA ARG A 291 7.46 -11.09 -15.77
C ARG A 291 6.00 -10.83 -15.47
N LEU A 292 5.25 -11.84 -15.02
CA LEU A 292 3.86 -11.71 -14.65
C LEU A 292 3.66 -10.73 -13.48
N LEU A 293 4.50 -10.82 -12.46
CA LEU A 293 4.42 -9.96 -11.29
C LEU A 293 4.91 -8.53 -11.55
N ASN A 294 5.84 -8.31 -12.47
CA ASN A 294 6.34 -6.97 -12.81
C ASN A 294 5.45 -6.26 -13.83
N ASN A 295 4.81 -7.02 -14.71
CA ASN A 295 3.89 -6.50 -15.71
C ASN A 295 2.48 -6.45 -15.16
N GLY A 296 2.05 -5.70 -14.26
CA GLY A 296 0.70 -5.68 -13.69
C GLY A 296 -0.44 -6.08 -14.66
N PRO A 297 -1.71 -6.13 -14.26
CA PRO A 297 -2.82 -6.58 -15.12
C PRO A 297 -3.02 -5.78 -16.43
N GLY A 298 -2.25 -4.70 -16.64
CA GLY A 298 -2.17 -3.95 -17.88
C GLY A 298 -0.95 -4.24 -18.76
N GLY A 299 -0.10 -5.22 -18.39
CA GLY A 299 1.20 -5.42 -19.05
C GLY A 299 1.37 -6.82 -19.64
N ILE A 300 0.42 -7.37 -20.38
CA ILE A 300 0.77 -8.38 -21.38
C ILE A 300 1.40 -7.63 -22.55
N GLY A 301 2.67 -7.30 -22.41
CA GLY A 301 3.50 -6.82 -23.50
C GLY A 301 3.65 -7.94 -24.50
N ILE A 302 2.90 -7.87 -25.59
CA ILE A 302 3.26 -8.53 -26.83
C ILE A 302 4.57 -7.87 -27.25
N ALA A 303 5.65 -8.64 -27.23
CA ALA A 303 6.92 -8.21 -27.78
C ALA A 303 6.70 -7.85 -29.26
N ASP A 304 7.29 -6.72 -29.63
CA ASP A 304 7.36 -6.18 -31.00
C ASP A 304 6.06 -5.62 -31.62
N GLY A 305 5.89 -4.34 -31.49
CA GLY A 305 5.32 -3.52 -32.57
C GLY A 305 3.95 -2.88 -32.35
N VAL A 306 3.33 -2.88 -31.17
CA VAL A 306 2.16 -2.03 -30.93
C VAL A 306 2.23 -1.39 -29.52
N ALA A 307 2.10 -0.09 -29.56
CA ALA A 307 2.07 0.89 -28.52
C ALA A 307 1.71 0.42 -27.09
N THR A 308 2.63 0.65 -26.19
CA THR A 308 2.50 0.96 -24.76
C THR A 308 1.12 1.50 -24.39
N LEU A 309 0.24 0.60 -23.94
CA LEU A 309 -0.95 0.98 -23.16
C LEU A 309 -0.56 1.05 -21.69
N GLY A 310 0.26 2.00 -21.34
CA GLY A 310 0.78 2.15 -19.97
C GLY A 310 1.23 3.55 -19.60
N LYS A 311 1.13 4.50 -20.53
CA LYS A 311 1.23 5.93 -20.20
C LYS A 311 -0.17 6.48 -20.12
N MET A 312 -0.63 6.79 -18.90
CA MET A 312 -1.72 7.74 -18.73
C MET A 312 -1.32 9.02 -19.48
N ASN A 313 -1.94 9.25 -20.63
CA ASN A 313 -1.88 10.55 -21.28
C ASN A 313 -2.53 11.56 -20.33
N GLU A 314 -1.72 12.41 -19.73
CA GLU A 314 -2.18 13.54 -18.90
C GLU A 314 -2.83 14.67 -19.72
N HIS A 315 -3.02 14.48 -21.02
CA HIS A 315 -3.63 15.47 -21.88
C HIS A 315 -4.76 14.86 -22.70
N LEU A 316 -5.94 15.43 -22.49
CA LEU A 316 -7.16 15.30 -23.27
C LEU A 316 -8.05 14.10 -22.92
N THR A 317 -9.18 14.46 -22.34
CA THR A 317 -10.42 13.75 -22.01
C THR A 317 -10.49 13.15 -20.62
N GLY A 318 -11.56 13.52 -19.89
CA GLY A 318 -11.85 13.16 -18.48
C GLY A 318 -12.28 11.72 -18.24
N GLU A 319 -11.88 10.78 -19.09
CA GLU A 319 -12.21 9.36 -18.94
C GLU A 319 -11.12 8.63 -18.15
N VAL A 320 -11.52 8.02 -17.04
CA VAL A 320 -10.69 7.12 -16.25
C VAL A 320 -11.11 5.69 -16.52
N GLU A 321 -10.29 4.99 -17.30
CA GLU A 321 -10.46 3.57 -17.54
C GLU A 321 -9.92 2.77 -16.34
N VAL A 322 -10.79 2.07 -15.64
CA VAL A 322 -10.41 1.14 -14.57
C VAL A 322 -10.51 -0.27 -15.12
N VAL A 323 -9.38 -0.89 -15.40
CA VAL A 323 -9.32 -2.29 -15.86
C VAL A 323 -9.29 -3.20 -14.62
N GLY A 324 -10.38 -3.95 -14.42
CA GLY A 324 -10.48 -5.02 -13.43
C GLY A 324 -10.47 -6.40 -14.08
N LEU A 325 -10.33 -7.46 -13.29
CA LEU A 325 -10.38 -8.86 -13.75
C LEU A 325 -11.67 -9.26 -14.49
N ALA A 326 -12.70 -8.41 -14.46
CA ALA A 326 -14.01 -8.62 -15.11
C ALA A 326 -14.27 -7.71 -16.32
N GLY A 327 -13.26 -6.99 -16.84
CA GLY A 327 -13.41 -6.11 -17.99
C GLY A 327 -13.04 -4.66 -17.76
N THR A 328 -13.13 -3.85 -18.79
CA THR A 328 -12.84 -2.41 -18.80
C THR A 328 -14.10 -1.62 -18.45
N TRP A 329 -13.97 -0.65 -17.54
CA TRP A 329 -15.05 0.24 -17.14
C TRP A 329 -14.69 1.66 -17.56
N SER A 330 -15.48 2.27 -18.43
CA SER A 330 -15.39 3.71 -18.72
C SER A 330 -16.42 4.45 -17.86
N VAL A 331 -15.99 5.51 -17.19
CA VAL A 331 -16.89 6.46 -16.53
C VAL A 331 -16.93 7.70 -17.40
N ASP A 332 -18.04 7.88 -18.10
CA ASP A 332 -18.31 9.07 -18.90
C ASP A 332 -18.78 10.21 -17.95
N ASP A 333 -18.08 11.34 -17.99
CA ASP A 333 -18.35 12.51 -17.16
C ASP A 333 -19.47 13.42 -17.73
N SER A 334 -20.18 13.01 -18.76
CA SER A 334 -21.31 13.74 -19.34
C SER A 334 -22.64 13.19 -18.82
N GLU A 335 -23.23 13.94 -17.89
CA GLU A 335 -24.62 13.94 -17.44
C GLU A 335 -25.25 12.64 -16.92
N GLY A 336 -25.73 12.74 -15.70
CA GLY A 336 -26.54 11.80 -14.90
C GLY A 336 -27.48 10.89 -15.70
N GLY A 337 -26.99 9.71 -16.02
CA GLY A 337 -27.80 8.65 -16.59
C GLY A 337 -27.18 7.30 -16.32
N VAL A 338 -27.91 6.48 -15.55
CA VAL A 338 -27.60 5.05 -15.40
C VAL A 338 -27.77 4.42 -16.78
N SER A 339 -26.67 4.16 -17.48
CA SER A 339 -26.75 3.43 -18.74
C SER A 339 -26.50 1.94 -18.55
N SER A 340 -27.46 1.22 -19.04
CA SER A 340 -27.73 -0.19 -19.20
C SER A 340 -26.50 -1.10 -19.38
N PHE A 341 -26.56 -2.23 -18.68
CA PHE A 341 -25.80 -3.44 -18.96
C PHE A 341 -25.95 -3.90 -20.39
N GLN A 342 -24.86 -3.94 -21.13
CA GLN A 342 -24.79 -4.68 -22.37
C GLN A 342 -23.97 -5.95 -22.15
N THR A 343 -24.69 -7.04 -21.94
CA THR A 343 -24.16 -8.41 -21.95
C THR A 343 -23.93 -8.82 -23.41
N CYS A 344 -22.69 -8.91 -23.86
CA CYS A 344 -22.36 -9.66 -25.06
C CYS A 344 -22.37 -11.16 -24.74
N LEU A 345 -23.47 -11.83 -25.06
CA LEU A 345 -23.51 -13.29 -25.24
C LEU A 345 -22.88 -13.58 -26.59
N ALA A 346 -21.73 -14.23 -26.59
CA ALA A 346 -21.18 -14.83 -27.82
C ALA A 346 -22.05 -16.03 -28.21
N GLN A 347 -22.60 -16.00 -29.42
CA GLN A 347 -23.21 -17.14 -30.10
C GLN A 347 -22.12 -17.97 -30.80
N THR A 348 -22.31 -19.29 -30.67
CA THR A 348 -21.70 -20.48 -31.27
C THR A 348 -20.41 -20.96 -30.67
#